data_acd3932d39d9be7dc2c808d27f586149
#
_entry.id   acd3932d39d9be7dc2c808d27f586149
#
_cell.length_a   1.000
_cell.length_b   1.000
_cell.length_c   1.000
_cell.angle_alpha   90.00
_cell.angle_beta   90.00
_cell.angle_gamma   90.00
#
_symmetry.space_group_name_H-M   'P 1'
#
loop_
_entity.id
_entity.type
_entity.pdbx_description
1 polymer ?
#
loop_
_entity_poly.entity_id
_entity_poly.type
_entity_poly.pdbx_seq_one_letter_code
_entity_poly.pdbx_strand_id
1 'polypeptide(L)'
;MSTSKVIFIAFAIEDERSRDLLKGQSSHNRTPFEYTDMSVKEPYEADWKAKVRTRIRRSDGVIALISTNSQGSIGQAWEITCAKEEGKPVLALWIYKDDRTLVPGLTPVAWTWEAVGNFIDSL
;
A
#
# COMPACT_ATOMS: atom_id res chain seq x y z
N MET A 1 -5.20 3.06 -25.79
CA MET A 1 -4.45 2.08 -24.99
C MET A 1 -4.43 2.51 -23.54
N SER A 2 -4.99 1.72 -22.67
CA SER A 2 -4.92 2.00 -21.26
C SER A 2 -3.62 1.39 -20.70
N THR A 3 -2.78 2.21 -20.12
CA THR A 3 -1.64 1.72 -19.36
C THR A 3 -2.11 1.30 -17.99
N SER A 4 -1.58 0.19 -17.50
CA SER A 4 -1.86 -0.25 -16.13
C SER A 4 -1.36 0.79 -15.14
N LYS A 5 -2.12 1.02 -14.09
CA LYS A 5 -1.71 1.91 -13.01
C LYS A 5 -0.64 1.23 -12.15
N VAL A 6 0.27 2.02 -11.62
CA VAL A 6 1.34 1.53 -10.75
C VAL A 6 0.96 1.83 -9.31
N ILE A 7 0.91 0.78 -8.49
CA ILE A 7 0.48 0.88 -7.09
C ILE A 7 1.65 0.54 -6.17
N PHE A 8 1.92 1.42 -5.23
CA PHE A 8 2.87 1.14 -4.15
C PHE A 8 2.09 0.51 -2.99
N ILE A 9 2.57 -0.61 -2.46
CA ILE A 9 1.91 -1.30 -1.35
C ILE A 9 2.68 -1.05 -0.07
N ALA A 10 2.06 -0.33 0.86
CA ALA A 10 2.64 -0.03 2.18
C ALA A 10 2.08 -1.03 3.21
N PHE A 11 2.96 -1.79 3.86
CA PHE A 11 2.54 -2.82 4.82
C PHE A 11 3.61 -3.01 5.90
N ALA A 12 3.18 -3.48 7.07
CA ALA A 12 4.11 -3.91 8.10
C ALA A 12 4.72 -5.25 7.68
N ILE A 13 5.99 -5.48 8.00
CA ILE A 13 6.69 -6.69 7.55
C ILE A 13 5.99 -7.98 8.00
N GLU A 14 5.33 -7.96 9.15
CA GLU A 14 4.57 -9.08 9.68
C GLU A 14 3.37 -9.44 8.79
N ASP A 15 2.95 -8.53 7.93
CA ASP A 15 1.80 -8.69 7.04
C ASP A 15 2.20 -9.05 5.61
N GLU A 16 3.41 -9.55 5.41
CA GLU A 16 3.95 -9.88 4.09
C GLU A 16 3.05 -10.84 3.29
N ARG A 17 2.40 -11.79 3.97
CA ARG A 17 1.48 -12.72 3.30
C ARG A 17 0.29 -11.99 2.66
N SER A 18 -0.21 -10.98 3.33
CA SER A 18 -1.33 -10.19 2.80
C SER A 18 -0.89 -9.37 1.60
N ARG A 19 0.33 -8.83 1.63
CA ARG A 19 0.92 -8.18 0.47
C ARG A 19 1.00 -9.15 -0.71
N ASP A 20 1.43 -10.39 -0.48
CA ASP A 20 1.53 -11.40 -1.52
C ASP A 20 0.18 -11.77 -2.12
N LEU A 21 -0.88 -11.82 -1.30
CA LEU A 21 -2.24 -12.05 -1.78
C LEU A 21 -2.69 -10.92 -2.72
N LEU A 22 -2.44 -9.68 -2.34
CA LEU A 22 -2.80 -8.55 -3.18
C LEU A 22 -2.03 -8.58 -4.51
N LYS A 23 -0.76 -8.88 -4.48
CA LYS A 23 0.08 -9.05 -5.68
C LYS A 23 -0.48 -10.15 -6.58
N GLY A 24 -0.79 -11.31 -6.01
CA GLY A 24 -1.31 -12.44 -6.77
C GLY A 24 -2.63 -12.13 -7.47
N GLN A 25 -3.43 -11.23 -6.92
CA GLN A 25 -4.71 -10.85 -7.49
C GLN A 25 -4.61 -9.75 -8.54
N SER A 26 -3.47 -9.08 -8.63
CA SER A 26 -3.32 -7.96 -9.55
C SER A 26 -3.55 -8.32 -11.01
N SER A 27 -3.24 -9.56 -11.39
CA SER A 27 -3.43 -10.05 -12.76
C SER A 27 -4.79 -10.73 -12.97
N HIS A 28 -5.53 -11.02 -11.90
CA HIS A 28 -6.83 -11.71 -11.96
C HIS A 28 -8.00 -10.79 -11.67
N ASN A 29 -7.76 -9.57 -11.30
CA ASN A 29 -8.79 -8.61 -10.98
C ASN A 29 -9.37 -8.02 -12.27
N ARG A 30 -10.62 -7.50 -12.19
CA ARG A 30 -11.23 -6.73 -13.27
C ARG A 30 -10.41 -5.52 -13.67
N THR A 31 -9.66 -4.98 -12.74
CA THR A 31 -8.81 -3.81 -12.93
C THR A 31 -7.38 -4.22 -12.64
N PRO A 32 -6.68 -4.83 -13.62
CA PRO A 32 -5.30 -5.21 -13.40
C PRO A 32 -4.43 -3.98 -13.15
N PHE A 33 -3.46 -4.14 -12.28
CA PHE A 33 -2.53 -3.05 -11.96
C PHE A 33 -1.12 -3.62 -11.81
N GLU A 34 -0.14 -2.77 -12.08
CA GLU A 34 1.26 -3.06 -11.77
C GLU A 34 1.51 -2.61 -10.34
N TYR A 35 2.31 -3.35 -9.61
CA TYR A 35 2.68 -2.95 -8.26
C TYR A 35 4.18 -2.72 -8.18
N THR A 36 4.54 -1.72 -7.40
CA THR A 36 5.93 -1.51 -7.02
C THR A 36 6.07 -2.03 -5.60
N ASP A 37 6.69 -3.18 -5.49
CA ASP A 37 6.96 -3.75 -4.18
C ASP A 37 8.24 -3.16 -3.65
N MET A 38 8.06 -2.31 -2.67
CA MET A 38 9.18 -1.75 -1.94
C MET A 38 9.12 -2.09 -0.49
N SER A 39 8.72 -3.34 -0.19
CA SER A 39 9.05 -3.83 1.13
C SER A 39 10.56 -3.68 1.28
N VAL A 40 10.94 -2.70 2.02
CA VAL A 40 12.32 -2.53 2.39
C VAL A 40 12.63 -3.68 3.33
N LYS A 41 13.18 -4.74 2.75
CA LYS A 41 13.60 -5.91 3.53
C LYS A 41 14.72 -5.56 4.49
N GLU A 42 15.36 -4.42 4.28
CA GLU A 42 16.44 -3.92 5.12
C GLU A 42 16.16 -2.47 5.50
N PRO A 43 15.31 -2.23 6.52
CA PRO A 43 14.95 -0.87 6.93
C PRO A 43 16.11 -0.06 7.48
N TYR A 44 17.30 -0.62 7.55
CA TYR A 44 18.48 0.03 8.13
C TYR A 44 19.52 0.45 7.09
N GLU A 45 19.25 0.24 5.79
CA GLU A 45 20.10 0.84 4.77
C GLU A 45 19.97 2.36 4.84
N ALA A 46 21.11 3.05 4.80
CA ALA A 46 21.17 4.51 4.95
C ALA A 46 20.28 5.25 3.93
N ASP A 47 20.05 4.65 2.77
CA ASP A 47 19.33 5.30 1.66
C ASP A 47 17.90 4.79 1.48
N TRP A 48 17.37 3.96 2.39
CA TRP A 48 16.07 3.34 2.15
C TRP A 48 14.94 4.37 1.99
N LYS A 49 14.98 5.45 2.76
CA LYS A 49 13.95 6.50 2.68
C LYS A 49 13.95 7.18 1.32
N ALA A 50 15.12 7.48 0.79
CA ALA A 50 15.24 8.10 -0.53
C ALA A 50 14.75 7.16 -1.63
N LYS A 51 15.09 5.88 -1.55
CA LYS A 51 14.66 4.87 -2.52
C LYS A 51 13.14 4.70 -2.50
N VAL A 52 12.56 4.61 -1.32
CA VAL A 52 11.10 4.47 -1.16
C VAL A 52 10.39 5.71 -1.71
N ARG A 53 10.87 6.90 -1.38
CA ARG A 53 10.28 8.14 -1.87
C ARG A 53 10.27 8.19 -3.39
N THR A 54 11.37 7.81 -4.04
CA THR A 54 11.45 7.76 -5.49
C THR A 54 10.37 6.87 -6.08
N ARG A 55 10.11 5.71 -5.45
CA ARG A 55 9.12 4.78 -5.97
C ARG A 55 7.69 5.21 -5.70
N ILE A 56 7.45 5.86 -4.56
CA ILE A 56 6.15 6.46 -4.30
C ILE A 56 5.86 7.55 -5.32
N ARG A 57 6.84 8.38 -5.66
CA ARG A 57 6.69 9.41 -6.70
C ARG A 57 6.32 8.82 -8.06
N ARG A 58 6.85 7.66 -8.40
CA ARG A 58 6.60 6.98 -9.68
C ARG A 58 5.29 6.21 -9.70
N SER A 59 4.66 5.99 -8.55
CA SER A 59 3.38 5.28 -8.49
C SER A 59 2.22 6.24 -8.71
N ASP A 60 1.09 5.67 -9.15
CA ASP A 60 -0.14 6.43 -9.35
C ASP A 60 -0.94 6.53 -8.05
N GLY A 61 -0.78 5.58 -7.15
CA GLY A 61 -1.44 5.58 -5.86
C GLY A 61 -0.79 4.59 -4.92
N VAL A 62 -1.23 4.62 -3.67
CA VAL A 62 -0.70 3.78 -2.60
C VAL A 62 -1.83 3.00 -1.96
N ILE A 63 -1.64 1.70 -1.75
CA ILE A 63 -2.56 0.89 -0.94
C ILE A 63 -1.83 0.55 0.35
N ALA A 64 -2.41 0.96 1.47
CA ALA A 64 -1.88 0.66 2.80
C ALA A 64 -2.65 -0.50 3.42
N LEU A 65 -1.96 -1.57 3.79
CA LEU A 65 -2.56 -2.74 4.43
C LEU A 65 -2.47 -2.58 5.94
N ILE A 66 -3.61 -2.45 6.59
CA ILE A 66 -3.70 -2.08 8.00
C ILE A 66 -4.05 -3.28 8.89
N SER A 67 -3.27 -3.44 9.94
CA SER A 67 -3.51 -4.42 10.99
C SER A 67 -2.96 -3.88 12.31
N THR A 68 -3.08 -4.66 13.38
CA THR A 68 -2.43 -4.34 14.66
C THR A 68 -0.93 -4.13 14.49
N ASN A 69 -0.30 -4.83 13.55
CA ASN A 69 1.13 -4.70 13.26
C ASN A 69 1.50 -3.31 12.73
N SER A 70 0.55 -2.62 12.14
CA SER A 70 0.78 -1.26 11.59
C SER A 70 1.15 -0.26 12.67
N GLN A 71 0.66 -0.42 13.89
CA GLN A 71 0.93 0.51 14.98
C GLN A 71 2.40 0.54 15.38
N GLY A 72 3.10 -0.59 15.25
CA GLY A 72 4.52 -0.69 15.57
C GLY A 72 5.44 -0.57 14.36
N SER A 73 4.90 -0.36 13.18
CA SER A 73 5.70 -0.33 11.96
C SER A 73 6.16 1.08 11.63
N ILE A 74 7.40 1.39 11.96
CA ILE A 74 8.02 2.68 11.61
C ILE A 74 8.10 2.83 10.09
N GLY A 75 8.43 1.75 9.39
CA GLY A 75 8.55 1.76 7.93
C GLY A 75 7.23 2.09 7.25
N GLN A 76 6.15 1.42 7.63
CA GLN A 76 4.83 1.68 7.06
C GLN A 76 4.36 3.10 7.37
N ALA A 77 4.54 3.56 8.59
CA ALA A 77 4.17 4.92 9.00
C ALA A 77 4.89 5.96 8.14
N TRP A 78 6.18 5.76 7.90
CA TRP A 78 6.96 6.66 7.04
C TRP A 78 6.47 6.65 5.60
N GLU A 79 6.17 5.47 5.06
CA GLU A 79 5.67 5.33 3.69
C GLU A 79 4.33 6.05 3.50
N ILE A 80 3.42 5.92 4.46
CA ILE A 80 2.13 6.61 4.43
C ILE A 80 2.33 8.13 4.47
N THR A 81 3.18 8.61 5.37
CA THR A 81 3.50 10.04 5.46
C THR A 81 4.11 10.54 4.17
N CYS A 82 5.04 9.79 3.60
CA CYS A 82 5.69 10.13 2.34
C CYS A 82 4.66 10.22 1.20
N ALA A 83 3.73 9.26 1.12
CA ALA A 83 2.69 9.26 0.09
C ALA A 83 1.85 10.54 0.18
N LYS A 84 1.48 10.96 1.37
CA LYS A 84 0.73 12.20 1.58
C LYS A 84 1.54 13.43 1.19
N GLU A 85 2.81 13.47 1.56
CA GLU A 85 3.70 14.57 1.18
C GLU A 85 3.86 14.68 -0.33
N GLU A 86 3.89 13.55 -1.03
CA GLU A 86 3.99 13.50 -2.48
C GLU A 86 2.64 13.69 -3.19
N GLY A 87 1.58 13.93 -2.44
CA GLY A 87 0.25 14.16 -3.00
C GLY A 87 -0.40 12.94 -3.64
N LYS A 88 -0.01 11.74 -3.24
CA LYS A 88 -0.55 10.50 -3.81
C LYS A 88 -1.83 10.07 -3.08
N PRO A 89 -2.85 9.61 -3.81
CA PRO A 89 -4.03 9.00 -3.18
C PRO A 89 -3.63 7.75 -2.41
N VAL A 90 -4.23 7.55 -1.25
CA VAL A 90 -3.97 6.38 -0.40
C VAL A 90 -5.28 5.67 -0.10
N LEU A 91 -5.35 4.38 -0.42
CA LEU A 91 -6.45 3.52 0.01
C LEU A 91 -5.95 2.67 1.18
N ALA A 92 -6.57 2.80 2.33
CA ALA A 92 -6.25 1.98 3.50
C ALA A 92 -7.24 0.82 3.60
N LEU A 93 -6.73 -0.41 3.71
CA LEU A 93 -7.53 -1.62 3.78
C LEU A 93 -7.26 -2.35 5.07
N TRP A 94 -8.30 -2.74 5.81
CA TRP A 94 -8.16 -3.68 6.91
C TRP A 94 -7.90 -5.08 6.37
N ILE A 95 -6.78 -5.69 6.78
CA ILE A 95 -6.38 -7.02 6.31
C ILE A 95 -7.29 -8.10 6.87
N TYR A 96 -7.60 -8.01 8.17
CA TYR A 96 -8.31 -9.05 8.89
C TYR A 96 -9.70 -8.59 9.29
N LYS A 97 -10.66 -9.51 9.21
CA LYS A 97 -12.05 -9.22 9.51
C LYS A 97 -12.26 -8.70 10.94
N ASP A 98 -11.52 -9.22 11.90
CA ASP A 98 -11.70 -8.89 13.31
C ASP A 98 -10.67 -7.90 13.84
N ASP A 99 -9.80 -7.39 12.98
CA ASP A 99 -8.77 -6.42 13.35
C ASP A 99 -9.12 -5.07 12.70
N ARG A 100 -9.70 -4.16 13.47
CA ARG A 100 -10.13 -2.84 13.02
C ARG A 100 -9.23 -1.75 13.56
N THR A 101 -7.93 -2.00 13.53
CA THR A 101 -6.92 -1.05 13.98
C THR A 101 -7.03 0.26 13.22
N LEU A 102 -6.90 1.38 13.92
CA LEU A 102 -6.91 2.70 13.33
C LEU A 102 -5.49 3.26 13.27
N VAL A 103 -5.19 3.92 12.16
CA VAL A 103 -3.92 4.60 11.96
C VAL A 103 -4.22 6.08 11.77
N PRO A 104 -3.55 6.98 12.51
CA PRO A 104 -3.81 8.42 12.38
C PRO A 104 -3.69 8.92 10.94
N GLY A 105 -4.66 9.71 10.50
CA GLY A 105 -4.66 10.29 9.16
C GLY A 105 -5.20 9.39 8.07
N LEU A 106 -5.64 8.17 8.39
CA LEU A 106 -6.24 7.25 7.43
C LEU A 106 -7.64 6.85 7.86
N THR A 107 -8.47 6.52 6.87
CA THR A 107 -9.82 5.98 7.10
C THR A 107 -9.88 4.61 6.44
N PRO A 108 -9.47 3.54 7.15
CA PRO A 108 -9.46 2.21 6.55
C PRO A 108 -10.86 1.71 6.22
N VAL A 109 -10.95 0.90 5.18
CA VAL A 109 -12.17 0.21 4.79
C VAL A 109 -11.92 -1.28 4.71
N ALA A 110 -12.98 -2.08 4.71
CA ALA A 110 -12.86 -3.52 4.56
C ALA A 110 -12.20 -3.87 3.22
N TRP A 111 -11.33 -4.86 3.21
CA TRP A 111 -10.67 -5.31 1.99
C TRP A 111 -11.66 -6.07 1.11
N THR A 112 -12.07 -5.44 0.02
CA THR A 112 -12.88 -6.07 -1.01
C THR A 112 -12.24 -5.76 -2.36
N TRP A 113 -12.45 -6.63 -3.33
CA TRP A 113 -11.94 -6.39 -4.67
C TRP A 113 -12.63 -5.21 -5.34
N GLU A 114 -13.86 -4.96 -4.94
CA GLU A 114 -14.59 -3.77 -5.39
C GLU A 114 -13.91 -2.49 -4.92
N ALA A 115 -13.51 -2.44 -3.66
CA ALA A 115 -12.80 -1.27 -3.11
C ALA A 115 -11.47 -1.04 -3.83
N VAL A 116 -10.70 -2.10 -4.06
CA VAL A 116 -9.43 -2.03 -4.80
C VAL A 116 -9.67 -1.57 -6.23
N GLY A 117 -10.61 -2.18 -6.94
CA GLY A 117 -10.92 -1.83 -8.32
C GLY A 117 -11.38 -0.39 -8.46
N ASN A 118 -12.28 0.07 -7.59
CA ASN A 118 -12.76 1.44 -7.61
C ASN A 118 -11.63 2.44 -7.34
N PHE A 119 -10.74 2.12 -6.42
CA PHE A 119 -9.59 2.97 -6.16
C PHE A 119 -8.69 3.10 -7.39
N ILE A 120 -8.35 1.98 -8.02
CA ILE A 120 -7.50 1.98 -9.21
C ILE A 120 -8.16 2.74 -10.36
N ASP A 121 -9.47 2.55 -10.56
CA ASP A 121 -10.22 3.26 -11.60
C ASP A 121 -10.26 4.78 -11.36
N SER A 122 -10.09 5.22 -10.13
CA SER A 122 -10.10 6.64 -9.79
C SER A 122 -8.75 7.34 -10.04
N LEU A 123 -7.70 6.59 -10.31
CA LEU A 123 -6.34 7.15 -10.46
C LEU A 123 -6.07 7.78 -11.82
#